data_6413c79419530f8842034fa05f4c17b1
#
_entry.id   6413c79419530f8842034fa05f4c17b1
#
_cell.length_a   1.000
_cell.length_b   1.000
_cell.length_c   1.000
_cell.angle_alpha   90.00
_cell.angle_beta   90.00
_cell.angle_gamma   90.00
#
_symmetry.space_group_name_H-M   'P 1'
#
loop_
_entity.id
_entity.type
_entity.pdbx_description
1 polymer ?
#
loop_
_entity_poly.entity_id
_entity_poly.type
_entity_poly.pdbx_seq_one_letter_code
_entity_poly.pdbx_strand_id
1 'polypeptide(L)' 'MMIQKKVGDRIRELRTQTGLSQEKFALKIGIDRTYFASVELGKRNIAIVNLEKIADGLNVSLSDLFKGL' A
#
# COMPACT_ATOMS: atom_id res chain seq x y z
N MET A 1 -12.34 -9.58 10.35
CA MET A 1 -10.99 -9.07 10.05
C MET A 1 -11.01 -7.55 9.94
N MET A 2 -10.03 -6.91 10.53
CA MET A 2 -9.95 -5.45 10.49
C MET A 2 -9.60 -4.96 9.09
N ILE A 3 -10.19 -3.84 8.70
CA ILE A 3 -10.00 -3.27 7.36
C ILE A 3 -8.52 -2.95 7.09
N GLN A 4 -7.77 -2.53 8.11
CA GLN A 4 -6.36 -2.22 7.93
C GLN A 4 -5.57 -3.42 7.41
N LYS A 5 -5.87 -4.60 7.92
CA LYS A 5 -5.20 -5.83 7.49
C LYS A 5 -5.56 -6.18 6.05
N LYS A 6 -6.83 -6.05 5.70
CA LYS A 6 -7.29 -6.31 4.32
C LYS A 6 -6.61 -5.37 3.33
N VAL A 7 -6.54 -4.10 3.67
CA VAL A 7 -5.90 -3.09 2.81
C VAL A 7 -4.41 -3.36 2.71
N GLY A 8 -3.76 -3.65 3.84
CA GLY A 8 -2.33 -3.96 3.87
C GLY A 8 -1.98 -5.17 3.01
N ASP A 9 -2.78 -6.24 3.10
CA ASP A 9 -2.57 -7.45 2.29
C ASP A 9 -2.75 -7.14 0.80
N ARG A 10 -3.74 -6.32 0.46
CA ARG A 10 -3.99 -5.96 -0.94
C ARG A 10 -2.83 -5.13 -1.50
N ILE A 11 -2.34 -4.16 -0.73
CA ILE A 11 -1.18 -3.35 -1.12
C ILE A 11 0.03 -4.24 -1.35
N ARG A 12 0.29 -5.15 -0.44
CA ARG A 12 1.42 -6.07 -0.56
C ARG A 12 1.30 -6.94 -1.81
N GLU A 13 0.12 -7.47 -2.09
CA GLU A 13 -0.14 -8.28 -3.26
C GLU A 13 0.22 -7.51 -4.53
N LEU A 14 -0.29 -6.28 -4.66
CA LEU A 14 -0.05 -5.46 -5.83
C LEU A 14 1.42 -5.03 -5.92
N ARG A 15 2.04 -4.69 -4.78
CA ARG A 15 3.46 -4.33 -4.77
C ARG A 15 4.33 -5.49 -5.22
N THR A 16 4.08 -6.70 -4.74
CA THR A 16 4.89 -7.86 -5.14
C THR A 16 4.80 -8.12 -6.64
N GLN A 17 3.66 -7.82 -7.25
CA GLN A 17 3.51 -7.93 -8.70
C GLN A 17 4.37 -6.94 -9.47
N THR A 18 4.77 -5.82 -8.85
CA THR A 18 5.67 -4.86 -9.49
C THR A 18 7.13 -5.31 -9.48
N GLY A 19 7.47 -6.28 -8.65
CA GLY A 19 8.84 -6.73 -8.47
C GLY A 19 9.67 -5.83 -7.54
N LEU A 20 9.10 -4.76 -7.00
CA LEU A 20 9.82 -3.85 -6.11
C LEU A 20 9.74 -4.33 -4.66
N SER A 21 10.86 -4.16 -3.93
CA SER A 21 10.88 -4.38 -2.48
C SER A 21 10.08 -3.28 -1.76
N GLN A 22 9.78 -3.49 -0.49
CA GLN A 22 9.16 -2.44 0.33
C GLN A 22 9.99 -1.17 0.31
N GLU A 23 11.31 -1.30 0.47
CA GLU A 23 12.22 -0.15 0.51
C GLU A 23 12.19 0.62 -0.81
N LYS A 24 12.31 -0.07 -1.92
CA LYS A 24 12.32 0.57 -3.23
C LYS A 24 10.97 1.21 -3.56
N PHE A 25 9.89 0.53 -3.22
CA PHE A 25 8.56 1.09 -3.46
C PHE A 25 8.31 2.32 -2.61
N ALA A 26 8.63 2.27 -1.32
CA ALA A 26 8.47 3.41 -0.42
C ALA A 26 9.29 4.60 -0.91
N LEU A 27 10.52 4.37 -1.35
CA LEU A 27 11.38 5.42 -1.91
C LEU A 27 10.73 6.04 -3.16
N LYS A 28 10.20 5.21 -4.04
CA LYS A 28 9.54 5.65 -5.28
C LYS A 28 8.39 6.60 -5.01
N ILE A 29 7.58 6.33 -4.00
CA ILE A 29 6.38 7.12 -3.70
C ILE A 29 6.59 8.19 -2.63
N GLY A 30 7.81 8.29 -2.08
CA GLY A 30 8.12 9.32 -1.09
C GLY A 30 7.50 9.09 0.28
N ILE A 31 7.34 7.83 0.67
CA ILE A 31 6.82 7.45 1.99
C ILE A 31 7.93 6.75 2.76
N ASP A 32 8.00 7.03 4.07
CA ASP A 32 8.97 6.38 4.95
C ASP A 32 8.79 4.85 4.90
N ARG A 33 9.91 4.13 4.77
CA ARG A 33 9.90 2.67 4.65
C ARG A 33 9.27 1.99 5.86
N THR A 34 9.60 2.43 7.07
CA THR A 34 9.07 1.83 8.30
C THR A 34 7.56 2.00 8.37
N TYR A 35 7.07 3.19 8.01
CA TYR A 35 5.64 3.46 7.95
C TYR A 35 4.97 2.56 6.90
N PHE A 36 5.54 2.49 5.70
CA PHE A 36 4.98 1.66 4.63
C PHE A 36 4.91 0.19 5.04
N ALA A 37 5.97 -0.33 5.66
CA ALA A 37 5.98 -1.71 6.14
C ALA A 37 4.86 -1.95 7.17
N SER A 38 4.63 -1.00 8.07
CA SER A 38 3.56 -1.12 9.06
C SER A 38 2.17 -1.04 8.43
N VAL A 39 2.02 -0.32 7.32
CA VAL A 39 0.78 -0.30 6.53
C VAL A 39 0.49 -1.69 5.97
N GLU A 40 1.49 -2.34 5.38
CA GLU A 40 1.32 -3.69 4.83
C GLU A 40 0.99 -4.72 5.90
N LEU A 41 1.47 -4.50 7.13
CA LEU A 41 1.14 -5.37 8.26
C LEU A 41 -0.24 -5.12 8.86
N GLY A 42 -0.93 -4.09 8.40
CA GLY A 42 -2.26 -3.77 8.92
C GLY A 42 -2.23 -3.06 10.26
N LYS A 43 -1.12 -2.40 10.59
CA LYS A 43 -0.94 -1.73 11.89
C LYS A 43 -1.23 -0.23 11.87
N ARG A 44 -1.65 0.30 10.74
CA ARG A 44 -1.87 1.75 10.59
C ARG A 44 -3.26 2.06 10.05
N ASN A 45 -3.84 3.14 10.57
CA ASN A 45 -4.98 3.80 9.95
C ASN A 45 -4.41 4.76 8.92
N ILE A 46 -4.28 4.29 7.68
CA ILE A 46 -3.60 5.06 6.65
C ILE A 46 -4.44 6.25 6.20
N ALA A 47 -3.80 7.41 6.11
CA ALA A 47 -4.44 8.62 5.61
C ALA A 47 -4.77 8.47 4.12
N ILE A 48 -5.89 9.10 3.70
CA ILE A 48 -6.33 9.01 2.29
C ILE A 48 -5.28 9.56 1.32
N VAL A 49 -4.53 10.57 1.73
CA VAL A 49 -3.45 11.13 0.90
C VAL A 49 -2.38 10.08 0.64
N ASN A 50 -2.03 9.30 1.66
CA ASN A 50 -1.04 8.24 1.51
C ASN A 50 -1.58 7.06 0.69
N LEU A 51 -2.88 6.76 0.82
CA LEU A 51 -3.52 5.76 -0.04
C LEU A 51 -3.42 6.17 -1.51
N GLU A 52 -3.65 7.43 -1.80
CA GLU A 52 -3.53 7.94 -3.17
C GLU A 52 -2.11 7.79 -3.69
N LYS A 53 -1.10 8.15 -2.88
CA LYS A 53 0.30 7.97 -3.26
C LYS A 53 0.62 6.51 -3.58
N ILE A 54 0.11 5.60 -2.77
CA ILE A 54 0.32 4.16 -2.97
C ILE A 54 -0.35 3.69 -4.26
N ALA A 55 -1.60 4.08 -4.48
CA ALA A 55 -2.33 3.70 -5.69
C ALA A 55 -1.62 4.23 -6.94
N ASP A 56 -1.19 5.50 -6.90
CA ASP A 56 -0.44 6.10 -8.01
C ASP A 56 0.86 5.35 -8.27
N GLY A 57 1.59 5.01 -7.22
CA GLY A 57 2.83 4.26 -7.35
C GLY A 57 2.63 2.85 -7.89
N LEU A 58 1.49 2.24 -7.61
CA LEU A 58 1.10 0.94 -8.14
C LEU A 58 0.48 1.05 -9.53
N ASN A 59 0.24 2.27 -9.99
CA ASN A 59 -0.40 2.54 -11.28
C ASN A 59 -1.81 1.93 -11.37
N VAL A 60 -2.56 2.03 -10.28
CA VAL A 60 -3.95 1.57 -10.21
C VAL A 60 -4.82 2.70 -9.65
N SER A 61 -6.12 2.63 -9.94
CA SER A 61 -7.09 3.54 -9.32
C SER A 61 -7.34 3.12 -7.87
N LEU A 62 -7.92 4.01 -7.06
CA LEU A 62 -8.34 3.65 -5.72
C LEU A 62 -9.40 2.55 -5.77
N SER A 63 -10.28 2.58 -6.78
CA SER A 63 -11.27 1.54 -6.99
C SER A 63 -10.60 0.17 -7.19
N ASP A 64 -9.57 0.11 -8.02
CA ASP A 64 -8.83 -1.13 -8.25
C ASP A 64 -8.07 -1.57 -7.00
N LEU A 65 -7.51 -0.61 -6.25
CA LEU A 65 -6.79 -0.91 -5.02
C LEU A 65 -7.70 -1.64 -4.03
N PHE A 66 -8.96 -1.20 -3.93
CA PHE A 66 -9.91 -1.76 -2.97
C PHE A 66 -10.75 -2.91 -3.54
N LYS A 67 -10.47 -3.34 -4.74
CA LYS A 67 -11.24 -4.42 -5.36
C LYS A 67 -11.18 -5.69 -4.51
N GLY A 68 -12.35 -6.22 -4.19
CA GLY A 68 -12.45 -7.44 -3.38
C GLY A 68 -12.43 -7.23 -1.88
N LEU A 69 -12.36 -5.98 -1.43
CA LEU A 69 -12.39 -5.68 0.02
C LEU A 69 -13.84 -5.40 0.54
#